data_4e4410751d5b18a2b11d6c9f8137e97f
#
_entry.id   4e4410751d5b18a2b11d6c9f8137e97f
#
_cell.length_a   1.000
_cell.length_b   1.000
_cell.length_c   1.000
_cell.angle_alpha   90.00
_cell.angle_beta   90.00
_cell.angle_gamma   90.00
#
_symmetry.space_group_name_H-M   'P 1'
#
loop_
_entity.id
_entity.type
_entity.pdbx_description
1 polymer ?
#
loop_
_entity_poly.entity_id
_entity_poly.type
_entity_poly.pdbx_seq_one_letter_code
_entity_poly.pdbx_strand_id
1 'polypeptide(L)'
;RHYRLGNGSNFEIFEYELDGRNEQQPLNSDVGGFHLAFYVDDLDEAVDYLKSRGVKVLGEPTVSGGANEGQRWVYFLAPWGLQFEMVSYPDGKAYEAGRERLLWSPVHPQD
;
A
#
# COMPACT_ATOMS: atom_id res chain seq x y z
N ARG A 1 13.29 11.84 6.69
CA ARG A 1 12.03 12.29 7.34
C ARG A 1 11.28 11.09 7.91
N HIS A 2 10.57 11.31 9.02
CA HIS A 2 9.77 10.27 9.68
C HIS A 2 8.30 10.57 9.50
N TYR A 3 7.52 9.54 9.22
CA TYR A 3 6.07 9.62 9.05
C TYR A 3 5.40 8.54 9.89
N ARG A 4 4.28 8.86 10.52
CA ARG A 4 3.43 7.89 11.20
C ARG A 4 2.38 7.38 10.21
N LEU A 5 2.15 6.07 10.21
CA LEU A 5 1.15 5.41 9.38
C LEU A 5 -0.07 5.03 10.25
N GLY A 6 -0.99 5.97 10.42
CA GLY A 6 -2.21 5.71 11.20
C GLY A 6 -1.91 5.13 12.59
N ASN A 7 -2.44 3.95 12.88
CA ASN A 7 -2.21 3.20 14.12
C ASN A 7 -1.02 2.21 14.04
N GLY A 8 -0.37 2.15 12.90
CA GLY A 8 0.68 1.18 12.63
C GLY A 8 2.09 1.71 12.84
N SER A 9 3.00 1.16 12.06
CA SER A 9 4.42 1.45 12.09
C SER A 9 4.76 2.87 11.67
N ASN A 10 5.96 3.32 11.98
CA ASN A 10 6.53 4.52 11.40
C ASN A 10 7.19 4.21 10.06
N PHE A 11 7.32 5.22 9.23
CA PHE A 11 7.93 5.15 7.92
C PHE A 11 9.03 6.20 7.81
N GLU A 12 10.22 5.79 7.38
CA GLU A 12 11.34 6.69 7.16
C GLU A 12 11.64 6.83 5.67
N ILE A 13 11.82 8.07 5.23
CA ILE A 13 12.30 8.37 3.87
C ILE A 13 13.64 9.06 3.96
N PHE A 14 14.62 8.49 3.27
CA PHE A 14 15.96 9.04 3.09
C PHE A 14 16.13 9.49 1.64
N GLU A 15 16.68 10.66 1.47
CA GLU A 15 17.14 11.17 0.19
C GLU A 15 18.66 11.23 0.23
N TYR A 16 19.29 10.63 -0.78
CA TYR A 16 20.75 10.59 -0.88
C TYR A 16 21.21 11.42 -2.06
N GLU A 17 22.13 12.34 -1.81
CA GLU A 17 22.86 13.07 -2.83
C GLU A 17 24.19 12.34 -3.07
N LEU A 18 24.27 11.53 -4.11
CA LEU A 18 25.42 10.70 -4.42
C LEU A 18 25.66 10.64 -5.92
N ASP A 19 26.88 10.93 -6.35
CA ASP A 19 27.27 10.80 -7.75
C ASP A 19 27.27 9.33 -8.19
N GLY A 20 26.75 9.07 -9.39
CA GLY A 20 26.73 7.75 -10.01
C GLY A 20 25.73 6.77 -9.40
N ARG A 21 24.77 7.22 -8.59
CA ARG A 21 23.67 6.39 -8.12
C ARG A 21 22.83 5.86 -9.28
N ASN A 22 22.27 4.67 -9.12
CA ASN A 22 21.26 4.18 -10.05
C ASN A 22 19.93 4.91 -9.76
N GLU A 23 19.41 5.58 -10.76
CA GLU A 23 18.13 6.33 -10.67
C GLU A 23 16.93 5.53 -11.23
N GLN A 24 17.19 4.34 -11.78
CA GLN A 24 16.12 3.49 -12.28
C GLN A 24 15.45 2.74 -11.13
N GLN A 25 14.17 3.02 -10.92
CA GLN A 25 13.34 2.26 -9.97
C GLN A 25 13.17 0.82 -10.47
N PRO A 26 13.51 -0.21 -9.66
CA PRO A 26 13.24 -1.60 -10.01
C PRO A 26 11.75 -1.87 -10.22
N LEU A 27 11.41 -2.76 -11.14
CA LEU A 27 10.07 -3.32 -11.22
C LEU A 27 9.80 -4.25 -10.03
N ASN A 28 8.54 -4.48 -9.69
CA ASN A 28 8.19 -5.43 -8.62
C ASN A 28 8.74 -6.84 -8.85
N SER A 29 8.98 -7.22 -10.11
CA SER A 29 9.55 -8.50 -10.52
C SER A 29 11.07 -8.59 -10.41
N ASP A 30 11.74 -7.47 -10.23
CA ASP A 30 13.20 -7.42 -10.19
C ASP A 30 13.74 -7.78 -8.80
N VAL A 31 15.00 -8.17 -8.74
CA VAL A 31 15.71 -8.28 -7.46
C VAL A 31 15.81 -6.88 -6.83
N GLY A 32 15.30 -6.74 -5.60
CA GLY A 32 15.15 -5.44 -4.93
C GLY A 32 13.86 -4.72 -5.29
N GLY A 33 13.03 -5.28 -6.18
CA GLY A 33 11.69 -4.78 -6.46
C GLY A 33 10.72 -5.12 -5.33
N PHE A 34 9.89 -4.15 -4.95
CA PHE A 34 8.85 -4.32 -3.94
C PHE A 34 7.83 -3.18 -4.04
N HIS A 35 6.72 -3.34 -3.38
CA HIS A 35 5.79 -2.25 -3.10
C HIS A 35 5.38 -2.24 -1.63
N LEU A 36 4.85 -1.13 -1.16
CA LEU A 36 4.32 -0.97 0.19
C LEU A 36 2.83 -0.70 0.11
N ALA A 37 2.05 -1.38 0.96
CA ALA A 37 0.62 -1.18 1.06
C ALA A 37 0.26 -0.33 2.28
N PHE A 38 -0.65 0.63 2.08
CA PHE A 38 -1.24 1.46 3.11
C PHE A 38 -2.72 1.14 3.25
N TYR A 39 -3.13 0.82 4.45
CA TYR A 39 -4.54 0.62 4.75
C TYR A 39 -5.29 1.96 4.78
N VAL A 40 -6.49 1.97 4.22
CA VAL A 40 -7.47 3.06 4.30
C VAL A 40 -8.86 2.48 4.56
N ASP A 41 -9.68 3.22 5.30
CA ASP A 41 -11.06 2.79 5.58
C ASP A 41 -11.94 2.92 4.34
N ASP A 42 -11.77 4.00 3.58
CA ASP A 42 -12.49 4.27 2.33
C ASP A 42 -11.50 4.40 1.17
N LEU A 43 -11.49 3.39 0.30
CA LEU A 43 -10.58 3.34 -0.83
C LEU A 43 -10.96 4.35 -1.92
N ASP A 44 -12.24 4.59 -2.14
CA ASP A 44 -12.69 5.51 -3.19
C ASP A 44 -12.35 6.95 -2.81
N GLU A 45 -12.59 7.34 -1.55
CA GLU A 45 -12.17 8.65 -1.01
C GLU A 45 -10.64 8.83 -1.09
N ALA A 46 -9.88 7.80 -0.74
CA ALA A 46 -8.42 7.83 -0.81
C ALA A 46 -7.91 8.01 -2.25
N VAL A 47 -8.52 7.34 -3.22
CA VAL A 47 -8.20 7.49 -4.65
C VAL A 47 -8.50 8.89 -5.15
N ASP A 48 -9.65 9.45 -4.80
CA ASP A 48 -10.03 10.82 -5.16
C ASP A 48 -9.07 11.83 -4.55
N TYR A 49 -8.65 11.63 -3.31
CA TYR A 49 -7.64 12.44 -2.67
C TYR A 49 -6.30 12.38 -3.42
N LEU A 50 -5.80 11.19 -3.76
CA LEU A 50 -4.55 11.02 -4.52
C LEU A 50 -4.63 11.73 -5.88
N LYS A 51 -5.71 11.52 -6.63
CA LYS A 51 -5.96 12.17 -7.93
C LYS A 51 -6.00 13.70 -7.79
N SER A 52 -6.64 14.22 -6.74
CA SER A 52 -6.72 15.68 -6.47
C SER A 52 -5.35 16.31 -6.18
N ARG A 53 -4.39 15.51 -5.72
CA ARG A 53 -3.00 15.93 -5.46
C ARG A 53 -2.07 15.69 -6.64
N GLY A 54 -2.59 15.25 -7.79
CA GLY A 54 -1.79 14.98 -8.98
C GLY A 54 -0.95 13.70 -8.88
N VAL A 55 -1.25 12.80 -7.94
CA VAL A 55 -0.57 11.52 -7.80
C VAL A 55 -1.01 10.59 -8.94
N LYS A 56 -0.05 9.89 -9.55
CA LYS A 56 -0.33 8.92 -10.61
C LYS A 56 -0.89 7.63 -10.01
N VAL A 57 -2.20 7.46 -10.10
CA VAL A 57 -2.91 6.22 -9.76
C VAL A 57 -2.86 5.28 -10.96
N LEU A 58 -2.60 3.99 -10.74
CA LEU A 58 -2.45 2.97 -11.76
C LEU A 58 -3.74 2.14 -11.90
N GLY A 59 -4.62 2.59 -12.76
CA GLY A 59 -5.93 1.95 -12.99
C GLY A 59 -6.99 2.37 -11.98
N GLU A 60 -7.99 1.50 -11.80
CA GLU A 60 -9.13 1.70 -10.92
C GLU A 60 -9.08 0.72 -9.74
N PRO A 61 -9.77 1.02 -8.62
CA PRO A 61 -9.90 0.10 -7.51
C PRO A 61 -10.34 -1.29 -7.93
N THR A 62 -9.56 -2.30 -7.55
CA THR A 62 -9.77 -3.70 -7.90
C THR A 62 -10.28 -4.46 -6.69
N VAL A 63 -11.24 -5.36 -6.92
CA VAL A 63 -11.73 -6.31 -5.91
C VAL A 63 -10.90 -7.58 -6.01
N SER A 64 -10.35 -8.04 -4.90
CA SER A 64 -9.63 -9.31 -4.84
C SER A 64 -10.58 -10.49 -4.86
N GLY A 65 -10.10 -11.60 -5.43
CA GLY A 65 -10.81 -12.89 -5.42
C GLY A 65 -9.98 -14.00 -4.78
N GLY A 66 -10.59 -15.19 -4.63
CA GLY A 66 -9.93 -16.36 -4.08
C GLY A 66 -9.46 -16.16 -2.63
N ALA A 67 -8.21 -16.47 -2.34
CA ALA A 67 -7.66 -16.37 -0.99
C ALA A 67 -7.68 -14.94 -0.41
N ASN A 68 -7.70 -13.93 -1.26
CA ASN A 68 -7.71 -12.52 -0.87
C ASN A 68 -9.09 -11.86 -1.00
N GLU A 69 -10.14 -12.66 -1.14
CA GLU A 69 -11.51 -12.15 -1.19
C GLU A 69 -11.84 -11.29 0.04
N GLY A 70 -12.63 -10.23 -0.18
CA GLY A 70 -12.96 -9.25 0.85
C GLY A 70 -12.12 -7.97 0.80
N GLN A 71 -11.02 -7.99 0.05
CA GLN A 71 -10.12 -6.84 -0.10
C GLN A 71 -10.45 -6.04 -1.37
N ARG A 72 -10.21 -4.72 -1.28
CA ARG A 72 -10.13 -3.81 -2.43
C ARG A 72 -8.79 -3.09 -2.39
N TRP A 73 -8.20 -2.86 -3.54
CA TRP A 73 -6.88 -2.24 -3.64
C TRP A 73 -6.68 -1.48 -4.94
N VAL A 74 -5.70 -0.58 -4.95
CA VAL A 74 -5.22 0.12 -6.14
C VAL A 74 -3.77 0.50 -5.97
N TYR A 75 -2.99 0.47 -7.05
CA TYR A 75 -1.61 0.94 -7.06
C TYR A 75 -1.51 2.42 -7.41
N PHE A 76 -0.48 3.07 -6.90
CA PHE A 76 -0.08 4.42 -7.27
C PHE A 76 1.43 4.58 -7.19
N LEU A 77 1.96 5.64 -7.78
CA LEU A 77 3.40 5.88 -7.82
C LEU A 77 3.82 7.06 -6.93
N ALA A 78 4.89 6.85 -6.19
CA ALA A 78 5.65 7.97 -5.61
C ALA A 78 6.29 8.82 -6.72
N PRO A 79 6.68 10.08 -6.44
CA PRO A 79 7.32 10.95 -7.43
C PRO A 79 8.59 10.36 -8.07
N TRP A 80 9.30 9.50 -7.36
CA TRP A 80 10.51 8.80 -7.83
C TRP A 80 10.24 7.44 -8.46
N GLY A 81 8.96 7.05 -8.63
CA GLY A 81 8.56 5.85 -9.34
C GLY A 81 8.33 4.60 -8.48
N LEU A 82 8.61 4.64 -7.17
CA LEU A 82 8.29 3.52 -6.28
C LEU A 82 6.78 3.26 -6.29
N GLN A 83 6.41 2.00 -6.48
CA GLN A 83 5.01 1.59 -6.44
C GLN A 83 4.52 1.46 -5.01
N PHE A 84 3.39 2.09 -4.74
CA PHE A 84 2.61 1.93 -3.52
C PHE A 84 1.26 1.31 -3.81
N GLU A 85 0.62 0.82 -2.77
CA GLU A 85 -0.74 0.29 -2.80
C GLU A 85 -1.58 0.99 -1.74
N MET A 86 -2.82 1.33 -2.05
CA MET A 86 -3.87 1.55 -1.07
C MET A 86 -4.71 0.28 -0.98
N VAL A 87 -5.04 -0.16 0.22
CA VAL A 87 -5.84 -1.35 0.47
C VAL A 87 -6.89 -1.09 1.54
N SER A 88 -8.07 -1.64 1.35
CA SER A 88 -9.17 -1.68 2.31
C SER A 88 -9.73 -3.10 2.43
N TYR A 89 -10.42 -3.38 3.53
CA TYR A 89 -10.99 -4.71 3.82
C TYR A 89 -12.50 -4.60 4.09
N PRO A 90 -13.31 -4.11 3.11
CA PRO A 90 -14.74 -3.87 3.34
C PRO A 90 -15.50 -5.16 3.69
N ASP A 91 -15.09 -6.30 3.14
CA ASP A 91 -15.69 -7.61 3.38
C ASP A 91 -14.73 -8.57 4.11
N GLY A 92 -13.75 -8.01 4.82
CA GLY A 92 -12.76 -8.75 5.59
C GLY A 92 -11.61 -9.31 4.76
N LYS A 93 -11.03 -10.41 5.24
CA LYS A 93 -9.87 -11.07 4.62
C LYS A 93 -10.10 -12.59 4.62
N ALA A 94 -10.45 -13.15 3.47
CA ALA A 94 -10.82 -14.57 3.35
C ALA A 94 -9.71 -15.52 3.86
N TYR A 95 -8.44 -15.15 3.74
CA TYR A 95 -7.32 -15.96 4.23
C TYR A 95 -7.25 -16.07 5.77
N GLU A 96 -7.99 -15.26 6.50
CA GLU A 96 -8.10 -15.31 7.96
C GLU A 96 -9.23 -16.23 8.44
N ALA A 97 -10.15 -16.61 7.55
CA ALA A 97 -11.29 -17.44 7.91
C ALA A 97 -10.86 -18.79 8.50
N GLY A 98 -11.34 -19.10 9.70
CA GLY A 98 -11.03 -20.34 10.42
C GLY A 98 -9.59 -20.42 10.94
N ARG A 99 -8.84 -19.33 11.00
CA ARG A 99 -7.50 -19.27 11.60
C ARG A 99 -7.56 -18.86 13.05
N GLU A 100 -6.80 -19.56 13.90
CA GLU A 100 -6.63 -19.20 15.31
C GLU A 100 -5.67 -18.00 15.50
N ARG A 101 -4.70 -17.89 14.60
CA ARG A 101 -3.74 -16.76 14.58
C ARG A 101 -4.03 -15.89 13.37
N LEU A 102 -4.32 -14.62 13.64
CA LEU A 102 -4.56 -13.61 12.64
C LEU A 102 -3.30 -12.75 12.46
N LEU A 103 -3.17 -12.16 11.28
CA LEU A 103 -2.19 -11.09 11.07
C LEU A 103 -2.65 -9.84 11.82
N TRP A 104 -1.67 -9.00 12.20
CA TRP A 104 -2.01 -7.68 12.74
C TRP A 104 -2.95 -6.93 11.79
N SER A 105 -3.96 -6.30 12.33
CA SER A 105 -4.96 -5.59 11.54
C SER A 105 -5.01 -4.11 11.92
N PRO A 106 -4.97 -3.19 10.94
CA PRO A 106 -5.16 -1.78 11.19
C PRO A 106 -6.60 -1.45 11.63
N VAL A 107 -7.57 -2.33 11.34
CA VAL A 107 -8.97 -2.20 11.76
C VAL A 107 -9.12 -2.53 13.25
N HIS A 108 -8.31 -3.46 13.74
CA HIS A 108 -8.29 -3.91 15.14
C HIS A 108 -6.86 -3.86 15.69
N PRO A 109 -6.27 -2.68 15.86
CA PRO A 109 -4.84 -2.55 16.17
C PRO A 109 -4.44 -3.00 17.57
N GLN A 110 -5.39 -3.30 18.43
CA GLN A 110 -5.19 -3.75 19.82
C GLN A 110 -5.26 -5.29 19.99
N ASP A 111 -5.63 -6.00 18.93
CA ASP A 111 -5.78 -7.48 18.98
C ASP A 111 -4.45 -8.20 18.75
#